data_6025c411efa3a9c3fb19962de139c23f
#
_entry.id   6025c411efa3a9c3fb19962de139c23f
#
_cell.length_a   1.000
_cell.length_b   1.000
_cell.length_c   1.000
_cell.angle_alpha   90.00
_cell.angle_beta   90.00
_cell.angle_gamma   90.00
#
_symmetry.space_group_name_H-M   'P 1'
#
loop_
_entity.id
_entity.type
_entity.pdbx_description
1 polymer ?
#
loop_
_entity_poly.entity_id
_entity_poly.type
_entity_poly.pdbx_seq_one_letter_code
_entity_poly.pdbx_strand_id
1 'polypeptide(L)' 'MKTTRYFREQVLIKRSYLKEEWIQTVLKNPIEKEVQSDNRIRYWWFVAELGKYLRVVTLGDGETVHNAFPDRDFKENKK' A
#
# COMPACT_ATOMS: atom_id res chain seq x y z
N MET A 1 -8.89 6.33 -8.77
CA MET A 1 -8.54 5.38 -7.70
C MET A 1 -9.56 5.45 -6.60
N LYS A 2 -10.10 4.31 -6.20
CA LYS A 2 -11.05 4.26 -5.08
C LYS A 2 -10.31 4.33 -3.76
N THR A 3 -10.81 5.15 -2.84
CA THR A 3 -10.18 5.32 -1.54
C THR A 3 -11.25 5.41 -0.45
N THR A 4 -10.88 5.00 0.76
CA THR A 4 -11.77 5.22 1.91
C THR A 4 -11.66 6.67 2.35
N ARG A 5 -12.67 7.14 3.09
CA ARG A 5 -12.62 8.45 3.71
C ARG A 5 -11.43 8.57 4.66
N TYR A 6 -11.15 7.51 5.41
CA TYR A 6 -10.00 7.45 6.32
C TYR A 6 -8.70 7.72 5.56
N PHE A 7 -8.51 7.09 4.41
CA PHE A 7 -7.31 7.29 3.62
C PHE A 7 -7.16 8.75 3.18
N ARG A 8 -8.25 9.35 2.67
CA ARG A 8 -8.22 10.74 2.20
C ARG A 8 -8.02 11.73 3.33
N GLU A 9 -8.69 11.52 4.47
CA GLU A 9 -8.73 12.52 5.54
C GLU A 9 -7.65 12.35 6.59
N GLN A 10 -7.08 11.16 6.72
CA GLN A 10 -6.06 10.88 7.74
C GLN A 10 -4.72 10.53 7.11
N VAL A 11 -4.70 9.55 6.23
CA VAL A 11 -3.44 9.01 5.71
C VAL A 11 -2.74 10.02 4.80
N LEU A 12 -3.45 10.55 3.80
CA LEU A 12 -2.85 11.51 2.87
C LEU A 12 -2.45 12.83 3.54
N ILE A 13 -3.16 13.22 4.59
CA ILE A 13 -2.79 14.43 5.33
C ILE A 13 -1.45 14.22 6.04
N LYS A 14 -1.28 13.08 6.69
CA LYS A 14 -0.04 12.75 7.40
C LYS A 14 1.12 12.42 6.46
N ARG A 15 0.82 11.81 5.32
CA ARG A 15 1.81 11.34 4.36
C ARG A 15 1.58 11.97 3.00
N SER A 16 1.65 13.30 2.97
CA SER A 16 1.38 14.07 1.75
C SER A 16 2.41 13.82 0.64
N TYR A 17 3.55 13.21 0.96
CA TYR A 17 4.56 12.84 -0.04
C TYR A 17 4.16 11.63 -0.89
N LEU A 18 3.14 10.88 -0.46
CA LEU A 18 2.70 9.70 -1.21
C LEU A 18 2.11 10.12 -2.57
N LYS A 19 2.59 9.47 -3.62
CA LYS A 19 2.09 9.71 -4.97
C LYS A 19 1.11 8.62 -5.36
N GLU A 20 0.01 9.00 -5.99
CA GLU A 20 -0.99 8.05 -6.45
C GLU A 20 -0.37 7.02 -7.38
N GLU A 21 0.55 7.44 -8.26
CA GLU A 21 1.22 6.53 -9.19
C GLU A 21 1.99 5.43 -8.50
N TRP A 22 2.60 5.72 -7.33
CA TRP A 22 3.27 4.69 -6.54
C TRP A 22 2.28 3.64 -6.04
N ILE A 23 1.16 4.13 -5.52
CA ILE A 23 0.11 3.25 -4.96
C ILE A 23 -0.45 2.35 -6.06
N GLN A 24 -0.72 2.92 -7.23
CA GLN A 24 -1.23 2.15 -8.36
C GLN A 24 -0.22 1.11 -8.83
N THR A 25 1.07 1.45 -8.85
CA THR A 25 2.11 0.50 -9.23
C THR A 25 2.17 -0.67 -8.26
N VAL A 26 2.08 -0.38 -6.95
CA VAL A 26 2.07 -1.43 -5.93
C VAL A 26 0.89 -2.37 -6.14
N LEU A 27 -0.29 -1.82 -6.40
CA LEU A 27 -1.50 -2.63 -6.61
C LEU A 27 -1.44 -3.48 -7.88
N LYS A 28 -0.81 -2.95 -8.92
CA LYS A 28 -0.69 -3.64 -10.22
C LYS A 28 0.34 -4.76 -10.20
N ASN A 29 1.47 -4.52 -9.55
CA ASN A 29 2.63 -5.42 -9.61
C ASN A 29 3.23 -5.67 -8.22
N PRO A 30 2.45 -6.15 -7.26
CA PRO A 30 3.01 -6.37 -5.92
C PRO A 30 4.04 -7.48 -5.95
N ILE A 31 5.14 -7.29 -5.23
CA ILE A 31 6.12 -8.34 -5.04
C ILE A 31 5.62 -9.37 -4.02
N GLU A 32 4.72 -8.93 -3.17
CA GLU A 32 4.06 -9.80 -2.21
C GLU A 32 2.67 -9.26 -1.89
N LYS A 33 1.74 -10.18 -1.63
CA LYS A 33 0.36 -9.87 -1.33
C LYS A 33 -0.11 -10.79 -0.22
N GLU A 34 -0.81 -10.25 0.76
CA GLU A 34 -1.29 -11.01 1.90
C GLU A 34 -2.71 -10.60 2.28
N VAL A 35 -3.61 -11.58 2.39
CA VAL A 35 -4.96 -11.33 2.87
C VAL A 35 -4.96 -11.45 4.38
N GLN A 36 -5.43 -10.39 5.06
CA GLN A 36 -5.50 -10.36 6.51
C GLN A 36 -6.76 -11.03 7.03
N SER A 37 -6.78 -11.35 8.32
CA SER A 37 -7.93 -11.97 8.96
C SER A 37 -9.19 -11.10 8.93
N ASP A 38 -9.04 -9.78 8.79
CA ASP A 38 -10.17 -8.85 8.68
C ASP A 38 -10.60 -8.61 7.22
N ASN A 39 -10.14 -9.45 6.31
CA ASN A 39 -10.36 -9.39 4.86
C ASN A 39 -9.69 -8.22 4.16
N ARG A 40 -8.93 -7.40 4.85
CA ARG A 40 -8.11 -6.39 4.18
C ARG A 40 -6.94 -7.07 3.51
N ILE A 41 -6.41 -6.43 2.47
CA ILE A 41 -5.32 -7.01 1.68
C ILE A 41 -4.14 -6.07 1.73
N ARG A 42 -2.96 -6.63 2.04
CA ARG A 42 -1.69 -5.90 2.04
C ARG A 42 -0.95 -6.22 0.76
N TYR A 43 -0.32 -5.18 0.19
CA TYR A 43 0.49 -5.30 -1.02
C TYR A 43 1.80 -4.59 -0.78
N TRP A 44 2.90 -5.11 -1.33
CA TRP A 44 4.22 -4.48 -1.19
C TRP A 44 4.91 -4.41 -2.54
N TRP A 45 5.62 -3.33 -2.75
CA TRP A 45 6.51 -3.14 -3.87
C TRP A 45 7.60 -2.15 -3.47
N PHE A 46 8.82 -2.33 -4.00
CA PHE A 46 9.90 -1.39 -3.72
C PHE A 46 9.73 -0.14 -4.60
N VAL A 47 9.60 1.01 -3.98
CA VAL A 47 9.48 2.29 -4.68
C VAL A 47 10.86 2.93 -4.69
N ALA A 48 11.53 2.91 -5.85
CA ALA A 48 12.90 3.41 -5.98
C ALA A 48 13.04 4.88 -5.58
N GLU A 49 12.08 5.72 -5.97
CA GLU A 49 12.09 7.13 -5.60
C GLU A 49 12.03 7.34 -4.09
N LEU A 50 11.35 6.46 -3.39
CA LEU A 50 11.22 6.51 -1.95
C LEU A 50 12.39 5.81 -1.26
N GLY A 51 13.06 4.89 -1.96
CA GLY A 51 14.13 4.07 -1.40
C GLY A 51 13.65 3.06 -0.37
N LYS A 52 12.37 2.69 -0.41
CA LYS A 52 11.74 1.82 0.58
C LYS A 52 10.65 0.99 -0.05
N TYR A 53 10.29 -0.11 0.60
CA TYR A 53 9.09 -0.84 0.25
C TYR A 53 7.88 -0.06 0.72
N LEU A 54 6.92 0.11 -0.18
CA LEU A 54 5.65 0.75 0.15
C LEU A 54 4.62 -0.34 0.41
N ARG A 55 4.00 -0.31 1.58
CA ARG A 55 2.86 -1.18 1.89
C ARG A 55 1.59 -0.41 1.54
N VAL A 56 0.75 -1.01 0.74
CA VAL A 56 -0.59 -0.49 0.45
C VAL A 56 -1.60 -1.47 0.99
N VAL A 57 -2.60 -0.98 1.69
CA VAL A 57 -3.67 -1.81 2.25
C VAL A 57 -4.97 -1.42 1.57
N THR A 58 -5.67 -2.42 1.00
CA THR A 58 -7.01 -2.21 0.45
C THR A 58 -8.04 -2.90 1.30
N LEU A 59 -9.31 -2.54 1.08
CA LEU A 59 -10.42 -3.33 1.58
C LEU A 59 -10.46 -4.66 0.82
N GLY A 60 -11.36 -5.55 1.22
CA GLY A 60 -11.43 -6.89 0.62
C GLY A 60 -11.76 -6.93 -0.87
N ASP A 61 -12.18 -5.80 -1.45
CA ASP A 61 -12.46 -5.70 -2.88
C ASP A 61 -11.17 -5.64 -3.73
N GLY A 62 -10.01 -5.48 -3.09
CA GLY A 62 -8.74 -5.38 -3.79
C GLY A 62 -8.54 -4.08 -4.54
N GLU A 63 -9.41 -3.10 -4.38
CA GLU A 63 -9.39 -1.84 -5.12
C GLU A 63 -9.39 -0.60 -4.24
N THR A 64 -10.20 -0.61 -3.19
CA THR A 64 -10.39 0.57 -2.34
C THR A 64 -9.23 0.72 -1.38
N VAL A 65 -8.39 1.71 -1.62
CA VAL A 65 -7.20 1.97 -0.79
C VAL A 65 -7.61 2.54 0.57
N HIS A 66 -7.14 1.89 1.63
CA HIS A 66 -7.46 2.27 3.01
C HIS A 66 -6.24 2.82 3.74
N ASN A 67 -5.05 2.34 3.43
CA ASN A 67 -3.83 2.80 4.09
C ASN A 67 -2.64 2.60 3.15
N ALA A 68 -1.60 3.38 3.36
CA ALA A 68 -0.34 3.21 2.64
C ALA A 68 0.77 3.86 3.46
N PHE A 69 1.89 3.18 3.59
CA PHE A 69 3.04 3.72 4.33
C PHE A 69 4.31 2.94 3.97
N PRO A 70 5.48 3.60 4.10
CA PRO A 70 6.75 2.90 3.93
C PRO A 70 6.91 1.86 5.04
N ASP A 71 7.26 0.64 4.68
CA ASP A 71 7.36 -0.47 5.62
C ASP A 71 8.81 -0.89 5.77
N ARG A 72 9.44 -0.44 6.85
CA ARG A 72 10.84 -0.76 7.15
C ARG A 72 11.06 -2.21 7.50
N ASP A 73 10.03 -2.86 8.01
CA ASP A 73 10.16 -4.21 8.54
C ASP A 73 9.92 -5.26 7.47
N PHE A 74 9.46 -4.84 6.30
CA PHE A 74 9.19 -5.78 5.23
C PHE A 74 10.49 -6.33 4.66
N LYS A 75 10.54 -7.66 4.52
CA LYS A 75 11.64 -8.34 3.86
C LYS A 75 11.06 -9.28 2.82
N GLU A 76 11.64 -9.23 1.62
CA GLU A 76 11.26 -10.19 0.60
C GLU A 76 11.52 -11.61 1.09
N ASN A 77 10.56 -12.48 0.85
CA ASN A 77 10.70 -13.89 1.17
C ASN A 77 11.49 -14.57 0.06
N LYS A 78 12.79 -14.55 0.18
CA LYS A 78 13.68 -15.20 -0.79
C LYS A 78 13.88 -16.66 -0.42
N LYS A 79 13.58 -17.50 -1.35
CA LYS A 79 13.85 -18.93 -1.21
C LYS A 79 15.20 -19.27 -1.83
#